data_9b4e24854968a3d06abbec21a2453210
#
_entry.id   9b4e24854968a3d06abbec21a2453210
#
_cell.length_a   1.000
_cell.length_b   1.000
_cell.length_c   1.000
_cell.angle_alpha   90.00
_cell.angle_beta   90.00
_cell.angle_gamma   90.00
#
_symmetry.space_group_name_H-M   'P 1'
#
loop_
_entity.id
_entity.type
_entity.pdbx_description
1 polymer ?
#
loop_
_entity_poly.entity_id
_entity_poly.type
_entity_poly.pdbx_seq_one_letter_code
_entity_poly.pdbx_strand_id
1 'polypeptide(L)'
;LKIAKPFIEKGIHIICDKPLTATISDAETLKKLVDKNKIIFALTHNYSAYPMLREAKKIVTSGKIGKVNLVNVEYPQGYTVGIKKKDEKKTLKWRLDKRISGPSMILSEIGTHAYHLLRYVTELEISELSAEVNTLSKELTVDDNAFVLLRLNNNARGSIWVSSAATGGENGLKIRVYGSKGAVEWL
;
A
#
# COMPACT_ATOMS: atom_id res chain seq x y z
N LEU A 1 -13.80 -10.40 4.45
CA LEU A 1 -15.27 -10.33 4.42
C LEU A 1 -15.94 -11.30 5.39
N LYS A 2 -15.66 -12.60 5.35
CA LYS A 2 -16.33 -13.65 6.14
C LYS A 2 -16.34 -13.37 7.66
N ILE A 3 -15.23 -12.85 8.21
CA ILE A 3 -15.11 -12.55 9.65
C ILE A 3 -15.85 -11.26 9.98
N ALA A 4 -15.67 -10.19 9.22
CA ALA A 4 -16.23 -8.88 9.52
C ALA A 4 -17.77 -8.82 9.38
N LYS A 5 -18.33 -9.53 8.39
CA LYS A 5 -19.76 -9.48 8.06
C LYS A 5 -20.69 -9.69 9.25
N PRO A 6 -20.55 -10.76 10.08
CA PRO A 6 -21.45 -10.99 11.23
C PRO A 6 -21.44 -9.86 12.27
N PHE A 7 -20.30 -9.19 12.43
CA PHE A 7 -20.20 -8.05 13.37
C PHE A 7 -20.84 -6.79 12.79
N ILE A 8 -20.65 -6.54 11.50
CA ILE A 8 -21.28 -5.40 10.80
C ILE A 8 -22.79 -5.51 10.85
N GLU A 9 -23.34 -6.69 10.58
CA GLU A 9 -24.78 -6.95 10.60
C GLU A 9 -25.41 -6.77 11.97
N LYS A 10 -24.62 -6.83 13.04
CA LYS A 10 -25.02 -6.52 14.42
C LYS A 10 -24.78 -5.06 14.82
N GLY A 11 -24.37 -4.20 13.89
CA GLY A 11 -24.09 -2.79 14.15
C GLY A 11 -22.80 -2.52 14.94
N ILE A 12 -21.87 -3.48 15.00
CA ILE A 12 -20.62 -3.35 15.75
C ILE A 12 -19.59 -2.62 14.89
N HIS A 13 -18.99 -1.56 15.44
CA HIS A 13 -17.87 -0.86 14.80
C HIS A 13 -16.64 -1.75 14.71
N ILE A 14 -15.86 -1.60 13.64
CA ILE A 14 -14.73 -2.50 13.34
C ILE A 14 -13.46 -1.70 13.13
N ILE A 15 -12.37 -2.19 13.70
CA ILE A 15 -11.00 -1.86 13.29
C ILE A 15 -10.44 -3.10 12.61
N CYS A 16 -10.05 -2.96 11.35
CA CYS A 16 -9.52 -4.05 10.52
C CYS A 16 -8.07 -3.77 10.14
N ASP A 17 -7.25 -4.79 10.18
CA ASP A 17 -5.89 -4.68 9.65
C ASP A 17 -5.86 -4.71 8.12
N LYS A 18 -4.82 -4.15 7.53
CA LYS A 18 -4.59 -4.18 6.07
C LYS A 18 -4.09 -5.58 5.63
N PRO A 19 -4.29 -5.97 4.37
CA PRO A 19 -5.13 -5.31 3.38
C PRO A 19 -6.61 -5.48 3.68
N LEU A 20 -7.47 -4.61 3.12
CA LEU A 20 -8.91 -4.64 3.37
C LEU A 20 -9.54 -5.98 3.02
N THR A 21 -9.25 -6.47 1.82
CA THR A 21 -9.75 -7.74 1.29
C THR A 21 -8.77 -8.29 0.24
N ALA A 22 -8.90 -9.55 -0.10
CA ALA A 22 -8.13 -10.17 -1.18
C ALA A 22 -8.65 -9.85 -2.58
N THR A 23 -9.93 -9.45 -2.70
CA THR A 23 -10.57 -9.15 -4.00
C THR A 23 -11.34 -7.84 -3.96
N ILE A 24 -11.48 -7.19 -5.13
CA ILE A 24 -12.29 -5.96 -5.28
C ILE A 24 -13.76 -6.24 -4.96
N SER A 25 -14.30 -7.36 -5.42
CA SER A 25 -15.70 -7.75 -5.17
C SER A 25 -16.01 -7.87 -3.68
N ASP A 26 -15.08 -8.44 -2.90
CA ASP A 26 -15.22 -8.49 -1.43
C ASP A 26 -15.16 -7.10 -0.80
N ALA A 27 -14.32 -6.20 -1.32
CA ALA A 27 -14.21 -4.82 -0.84
C ALA A 27 -15.53 -4.04 -1.10
N GLU A 28 -16.09 -4.17 -2.30
CA GLU A 28 -17.37 -3.56 -2.66
C GLU A 28 -18.52 -4.08 -1.81
N THR A 29 -18.55 -5.40 -1.57
CA THR A 29 -19.54 -6.03 -0.71
C THR A 29 -19.40 -5.52 0.72
N LEU A 30 -18.18 -5.44 1.22
CA LEU A 30 -17.90 -4.93 2.56
C LEU A 30 -18.34 -3.46 2.70
N LYS A 31 -18.01 -2.63 1.69
CA LYS A 31 -18.44 -1.23 1.66
C LYS A 31 -19.97 -1.09 1.74
N LYS A 32 -20.70 -1.85 0.90
CA LYS A 32 -22.17 -1.84 0.91
C LYS A 32 -22.75 -2.23 2.28
N LEU A 33 -22.15 -3.22 2.96
CA LEU A 33 -22.57 -3.64 4.28
C LEU A 33 -22.30 -2.56 5.34
N VAL A 34 -21.14 -1.91 5.30
CA VAL A 34 -20.77 -0.82 6.21
C VAL A 34 -21.73 0.36 6.03
N ASP A 35 -21.97 0.78 4.79
CA ASP A 35 -22.88 1.90 4.48
C ASP A 35 -24.31 1.60 4.93
N LYS A 36 -24.82 0.38 4.67
CA LYS A 36 -26.17 -0.06 5.07
C LYS A 36 -26.36 -0.05 6.59
N ASN A 37 -25.37 -0.53 7.33
CA ASN A 37 -25.47 -0.66 8.79
C ASN A 37 -24.98 0.59 9.54
N LYS A 38 -24.49 1.62 8.82
CA LYS A 38 -24.04 2.91 9.35
C LYS A 38 -23.01 2.76 10.49
N ILE A 39 -22.14 1.75 10.39
CA ILE A 39 -21.06 1.53 11.34
C ILE A 39 -19.82 2.31 10.97
N ILE A 40 -18.94 2.52 11.95
CA ILE A 40 -17.56 2.99 11.70
C ILE A 40 -16.71 1.77 11.37
N PHE A 41 -16.07 1.82 10.20
CA PHE A 41 -15.10 0.82 9.79
C PHE A 41 -13.75 1.51 9.54
N ALA A 42 -12.77 1.22 10.37
CA ALA A 42 -11.42 1.78 10.28
C ALA A 42 -10.45 0.72 9.76
N LEU A 43 -9.71 1.05 8.69
CA LEU A 43 -8.61 0.23 8.18
C LEU A 43 -7.29 0.77 8.71
N THR A 44 -6.45 -0.09 9.32
CA THR A 44 -5.20 0.35 9.91
C THR A 44 -4.13 0.57 8.85
N HIS A 45 -3.81 1.84 8.62
CA HIS A 45 -2.63 2.29 7.87
C HIS A 45 -1.67 2.99 8.83
N ASN A 46 -0.90 2.19 9.58
CA ASN A 46 -0.09 2.63 10.70
C ASN A 46 0.90 3.76 10.38
N TYR A 47 1.49 3.76 9.18
CA TYR A 47 2.51 4.77 8.82
C TYR A 47 1.96 6.19 8.79
N SER A 48 0.71 6.41 8.36
CA SER A 48 0.09 7.75 8.39
C SER A 48 -0.07 8.32 9.81
N ALA A 49 0.05 7.48 10.83
CA ALA A 49 0.04 7.92 12.22
C ALA A 49 1.39 8.49 12.71
N TYR A 50 2.47 8.28 11.98
CA TYR A 50 3.79 8.78 12.36
C TYR A 50 3.83 10.31 12.35
N PRO A 51 4.33 10.96 13.43
CA PRO A 51 4.31 12.43 13.55
C PRO A 51 4.96 13.14 12.37
N MET A 52 6.10 12.64 11.88
CA MET A 52 6.81 13.28 10.77
C MET A 52 6.07 13.15 9.43
N LEU A 53 5.26 12.10 9.24
CA LEU A 53 4.40 12.00 8.06
C LEU A 53 3.19 12.94 8.12
N ARG A 54 2.66 13.21 9.31
CA ARG A 54 1.65 14.25 9.50
C ARG A 54 2.23 15.63 9.21
N GLU A 55 3.47 15.91 9.61
CA GLU A 55 4.15 17.15 9.30
C GLU A 55 4.46 17.26 7.79
N ALA A 56 4.93 16.17 7.15
CA ALA A 56 5.13 16.12 5.70
C ALA A 56 3.82 16.47 4.95
N LYS A 57 2.71 15.86 5.34
CA LYS A 57 1.38 16.19 4.80
C LYS A 57 1.08 17.68 4.95
N LYS A 58 1.24 18.24 6.15
CA LYS A 58 0.98 19.65 6.42
C LYS A 58 1.84 20.59 5.56
N ILE A 59 3.13 20.27 5.39
CA ILE A 59 4.03 21.04 4.52
C ILE A 59 3.55 21.04 3.07
N VAL A 60 3.16 19.85 2.55
CA VAL A 60 2.68 19.71 1.17
C VAL A 60 1.35 20.43 0.97
N THR A 61 0.37 20.16 1.84
CA THR A 61 -1.00 20.71 1.68
C THR A 61 -1.09 22.19 1.98
N SER A 62 -0.19 22.77 2.78
CA SER A 62 -0.12 24.22 3.00
C SER A 62 0.46 25.01 1.83
N GLY A 63 0.94 24.35 0.77
CA GLY A 63 1.53 24.98 -0.40
C GLY A 63 2.96 25.51 -0.20
N LYS A 64 3.63 25.20 0.91
CA LYS A 64 5.03 25.62 1.15
C LYS A 64 5.99 25.17 0.05
N ILE A 65 5.79 23.99 -0.51
CA ILE A 65 6.61 23.48 -1.62
C ILE A 65 6.06 23.87 -3.00
N GLY A 66 4.98 24.64 -3.05
CA GLY A 66 4.30 24.99 -4.30
C GLY A 66 3.48 23.84 -4.87
N LYS A 67 3.14 23.93 -6.17
CA LYS A 67 2.41 22.87 -6.86
C LYS A 67 3.25 21.57 -6.93
N VAL A 68 2.69 20.45 -6.51
CA VAL A 68 3.35 19.15 -6.61
C VAL A 68 3.51 18.77 -8.09
N ASN A 69 4.74 18.45 -8.49
CA ASN A 69 5.12 18.06 -9.83
C ASN A 69 5.53 16.58 -9.91
N LEU A 70 6.27 16.07 -8.90
CA LEU A 70 6.77 14.69 -8.88
C LEU A 70 6.56 14.06 -7.51
N VAL A 71 6.24 12.76 -7.50
CA VAL A 71 6.13 11.96 -6.27
C VAL A 71 6.79 10.60 -6.48
N ASN A 72 7.69 10.21 -5.59
CA ASN A 72 8.29 8.88 -5.59
C ASN A 72 8.05 8.22 -4.24
N VAL A 73 7.56 6.99 -4.25
CA VAL A 73 7.41 6.15 -3.06
C VAL A 73 8.14 4.85 -3.28
N GLU A 74 8.94 4.46 -2.31
CA GLU A 74 9.68 3.21 -2.34
C GLU A 74 9.42 2.43 -1.06
N TYR A 75 9.28 1.11 -1.18
CA TYR A 75 9.21 0.21 -0.05
C TYR A 75 9.97 -1.09 -0.34
N PRO A 76 11.31 -1.02 -0.39
CA PRO A 76 12.13 -2.22 -0.53
C PRO A 76 12.24 -2.97 0.80
N GLN A 77 12.09 -4.28 0.72
CA GLN A 77 12.36 -5.27 1.77
C GLN A 77 13.07 -6.48 1.15
N GLY A 78 13.76 -7.28 1.95
CA GLY A 78 14.53 -8.43 1.46
C GLY A 78 14.07 -9.79 2.00
N TYR A 79 12.87 -9.89 2.58
CA TYR A 79 12.44 -11.09 3.32
C TYR A 79 12.12 -12.32 2.46
N THR A 80 11.94 -12.15 1.15
CA THR A 80 11.71 -13.29 0.23
C THR A 80 13.00 -13.87 -0.31
N VAL A 81 14.13 -13.18 -0.16
CA VAL A 81 15.42 -13.66 -0.65
C VAL A 81 15.90 -14.84 0.19
N GLY A 82 16.25 -15.95 -0.47
CA GLY A 82 16.74 -17.15 0.18
C GLY A 82 15.66 -18.04 0.82
N ILE A 83 14.38 -17.71 0.68
CA ILE A 83 13.29 -18.62 1.06
C ILE A 83 13.39 -19.89 0.22
N LYS A 84 13.52 -21.02 0.88
CA LYS A 84 13.48 -22.33 0.24
C LYS A 84 12.05 -22.87 0.28
N LYS A 85 11.64 -23.57 -0.76
CA LYS A 85 10.29 -24.17 -0.89
C LYS A 85 9.85 -25.00 0.33
N LYS A 86 10.81 -25.62 1.04
CA LYS A 86 10.55 -26.34 2.31
C LYS A 86 10.21 -25.42 3.49
N ASP A 87 10.62 -24.16 3.44
CA ASP A 87 10.46 -23.17 4.51
C ASP A 87 9.22 -22.30 4.30
N GLU A 88 8.63 -22.30 3.08
CA GLU A 88 7.38 -21.60 2.74
C GLU A 88 6.25 -21.93 3.73
N LYS A 89 6.24 -23.14 4.25
CA LYS A 89 5.16 -23.64 5.11
C LYS A 89 5.18 -23.09 6.54
N LYS A 90 6.29 -22.50 7.03
CA LYS A 90 6.41 -22.12 8.44
C LYS A 90 6.09 -20.65 8.75
N THR A 91 6.52 -19.71 7.94
CA THR A 91 6.51 -18.28 8.32
C THR A 91 5.63 -17.39 7.45
N LEU A 92 5.43 -17.75 6.17
CA LEU A 92 4.74 -16.87 5.20
C LEU A 92 3.58 -17.58 4.48
N LYS A 93 3.15 -18.74 4.95
CA LYS A 93 2.23 -19.67 4.28
C LYS A 93 1.04 -19.01 3.60
N TRP A 94 0.38 -18.08 4.28
CA TRP A 94 -0.81 -17.44 3.74
C TRP A 94 -0.48 -16.35 2.71
N ARG A 95 0.67 -15.66 2.85
CA ARG A 95 1.13 -14.63 1.90
C ARG A 95 1.51 -15.24 0.55
N LEU A 96 2.07 -16.43 0.57
CA LEU A 96 2.52 -17.16 -0.62
C LEU A 96 1.41 -17.97 -1.31
N ASP A 97 0.21 -18.01 -0.74
CA ASP A 97 -0.96 -18.63 -1.35
C ASP A 97 -1.83 -17.57 -2.04
N LYS A 98 -1.82 -17.51 -3.38
CA LYS A 98 -2.61 -16.57 -4.19
C LYS A 98 -4.11 -16.61 -3.90
N ARG A 99 -4.64 -17.73 -3.40
CA ARG A 99 -6.05 -17.85 -3.02
C ARG A 99 -6.38 -17.05 -1.76
N ILE A 100 -5.37 -16.74 -0.95
CA ILE A 100 -5.50 -16.01 0.32
C ILE A 100 -4.99 -14.58 0.16
N SER A 101 -3.80 -14.41 -0.44
CA SER A 101 -3.15 -13.11 -0.63
C SER A 101 -3.77 -12.26 -1.75
N GLY A 102 -4.55 -12.89 -2.64
CA GLY A 102 -5.14 -12.22 -3.79
C GLY A 102 -4.24 -12.24 -5.04
N PRO A 103 -4.55 -11.44 -6.06
CA PRO A 103 -3.89 -11.50 -7.37
C PRO A 103 -2.43 -11.07 -7.35
N SER A 104 -2.02 -10.24 -6.40
CA SER A 104 -0.63 -9.78 -6.22
C SER A 104 -0.26 -9.78 -4.75
N MET A 105 0.73 -10.56 -4.38
CA MET A 105 1.26 -10.60 -3.01
C MET A 105 1.93 -9.30 -2.64
N ILE A 106 2.85 -8.83 -3.50
CA ILE A 106 3.68 -7.66 -3.17
C ILE A 106 2.85 -6.37 -3.09
N LEU A 107 1.87 -6.19 -3.99
CA LEU A 107 1.01 -5.02 -3.96
C LEU A 107 0.04 -5.05 -2.77
N SER A 108 -0.50 -6.20 -2.42
CA SER A 108 -1.39 -6.36 -1.25
C SER A 108 -0.63 -6.18 0.08
N GLU A 109 0.57 -6.73 0.19
CA GLU A 109 1.33 -6.73 1.45
C GLU A 109 1.96 -5.38 1.76
N ILE A 110 2.74 -4.82 0.82
CA ILE A 110 3.47 -3.57 1.03
C ILE A 110 3.08 -2.45 0.07
N GLY A 111 2.57 -2.78 -1.12
CA GLY A 111 2.11 -1.78 -2.08
C GLY A 111 0.95 -0.94 -1.57
N THR A 112 0.04 -1.52 -0.77
CA THR A 112 -1.04 -0.79 -0.10
C THR A 112 -0.53 0.31 0.82
N HIS A 113 0.58 0.11 1.51
CA HIS A 113 1.22 1.14 2.34
C HIS A 113 1.80 2.27 1.49
N ALA A 114 2.52 1.92 0.41
CA ALA A 114 3.11 2.90 -0.49
C ALA A 114 2.04 3.76 -1.18
N TYR A 115 0.97 3.14 -1.66
CA TYR A 115 -0.18 3.82 -2.26
C TYR A 115 -0.89 4.74 -1.26
N HIS A 116 -1.18 4.22 -0.06
CA HIS A 116 -1.80 5.01 0.99
C HIS A 116 -0.95 6.21 1.38
N LEU A 117 0.37 6.02 1.49
CA LEU A 117 1.31 7.07 1.84
C LEU A 117 1.32 8.21 0.81
N LEU A 118 1.35 7.87 -0.49
CA LEU A 118 1.24 8.85 -1.57
C LEU A 118 -0.02 9.70 -1.41
N ARG A 119 -1.19 9.05 -1.32
CA ARG A 119 -2.47 9.76 -1.18
C ARG A 119 -2.56 10.57 0.10
N TYR A 120 -2.09 10.02 1.21
CA TYR A 120 -2.14 10.68 2.52
C TYR A 120 -1.32 11.96 2.55
N VAL A 121 -0.11 11.94 2.01
CA VAL A 121 0.81 13.09 2.05
C VAL A 121 0.43 14.15 1.02
N THR A 122 0.00 13.74 -0.17
CA THR A 122 -0.23 14.68 -1.29
C THR A 122 -1.68 15.08 -1.49
N GLU A 123 -2.63 14.29 -0.99
CA GLU A 123 -4.07 14.39 -1.29
C GLU A 123 -4.40 14.27 -2.79
N LEU A 124 -3.47 13.72 -3.58
CA LEU A 124 -3.66 13.50 -5.01
C LEU A 124 -4.14 12.09 -5.29
N GLU A 125 -4.93 11.97 -6.37
CA GLU A 125 -5.44 10.69 -6.87
C GLU A 125 -4.68 10.25 -8.11
N ILE A 126 -4.54 8.94 -8.28
CA ILE A 126 -3.96 8.34 -9.48
C ILE A 126 -5.03 8.38 -10.58
N SER A 127 -4.72 8.99 -11.73
CA SER A 127 -5.58 9.01 -12.91
C SER A 127 -5.23 7.91 -13.90
N GLU A 128 -3.95 7.60 -14.05
CA GLU A 128 -3.45 6.56 -14.95
C GLU A 128 -2.22 5.88 -14.33
N LEU A 129 -2.02 4.63 -14.65
CA LEU A 129 -0.82 3.90 -14.26
C LEU A 129 -0.35 2.93 -15.34
N SER A 130 0.95 2.63 -15.30
CA SER A 130 1.57 1.50 -15.98
C SER A 130 2.42 0.75 -14.98
N ALA A 131 2.37 -0.57 -14.99
CA ALA A 131 3.08 -1.38 -13.99
C ALA A 131 3.79 -2.58 -14.62
N GLU A 132 4.96 -2.87 -14.08
CA GLU A 132 5.65 -4.15 -14.23
C GLU A 132 5.62 -4.87 -12.89
N VAL A 133 5.01 -6.06 -12.87
CA VAL A 133 4.91 -6.92 -11.68
C VAL A 133 5.56 -8.25 -12.00
N ASN A 134 6.55 -8.66 -11.22
CA ASN A 134 7.33 -9.85 -11.50
C ASN A 134 7.72 -10.63 -10.24
N THR A 135 8.24 -11.84 -10.46
CA THR A 135 8.78 -12.73 -9.44
C THR A 135 10.27 -12.85 -9.65
N LEU A 136 11.08 -12.26 -8.79
CA LEU A 136 12.53 -12.28 -8.85
C LEU A 136 13.12 -13.46 -8.06
N SER A 137 12.48 -13.85 -6.96
CA SER A 137 12.88 -14.99 -6.14
C SER A 137 12.46 -16.29 -6.82
N LYS A 138 13.42 -17.07 -7.33
CA LYS A 138 13.20 -18.26 -8.19
C LYS A 138 12.29 -19.33 -7.57
N GLU A 139 12.25 -19.42 -6.25
CA GLU A 139 11.48 -20.44 -5.52
C GLU A 139 10.01 -20.06 -5.30
N LEU A 140 9.63 -18.80 -5.55
CA LEU A 140 8.28 -18.31 -5.32
C LEU A 140 7.37 -18.52 -6.52
N THR A 141 6.06 -18.66 -6.23
CA THR A 141 4.97 -18.70 -7.21
C THR A 141 4.12 -17.44 -7.21
N VAL A 142 4.42 -16.53 -6.30
CA VAL A 142 3.78 -15.21 -6.17
C VAL A 142 4.77 -14.12 -6.58
N ASP A 143 4.26 -12.96 -6.95
CA ASP A 143 5.07 -11.79 -7.24
C ASP A 143 5.72 -11.24 -5.96
N ASP A 144 6.95 -10.74 -6.10
CA ASP A 144 7.74 -10.19 -5.01
C ASP A 144 8.39 -8.85 -5.35
N ASN A 145 8.09 -8.31 -6.53
CA ASN A 145 8.54 -6.99 -6.96
C ASN A 145 7.52 -6.32 -7.88
N ALA A 146 7.36 -5.01 -7.76
CA ALA A 146 6.54 -4.21 -8.66
C ALA A 146 7.12 -2.80 -8.83
N PHE A 147 7.20 -2.35 -10.09
CA PHE A 147 7.45 -0.97 -10.49
C PHE A 147 6.18 -0.40 -11.09
N VAL A 148 5.72 0.74 -10.58
CA VAL A 148 4.50 1.39 -11.05
C VAL A 148 4.81 2.84 -11.42
N LEU A 149 4.55 3.22 -12.65
CA LEU A 149 4.58 4.60 -13.13
C LEU A 149 3.19 5.21 -13.03
N LEU A 150 3.10 6.46 -12.59
CA LEU A 150 1.85 7.10 -12.25
C LEU A 150 1.66 8.44 -12.96
N ARG A 151 0.42 8.71 -13.36
CA ARG A 151 -0.09 10.07 -13.61
C ARG A 151 -1.10 10.40 -12.53
N LEU A 152 -0.99 11.59 -11.96
CA LEU A 152 -1.87 12.08 -10.91
C LEU A 152 -2.86 13.10 -11.47
N ASN A 153 -3.97 13.30 -10.79
CA ASN A 153 -5.08 14.12 -11.21
C ASN A 153 -4.76 15.62 -11.40
N ASN A 154 -3.62 16.09 -10.84
CA ASN A 154 -3.10 17.45 -11.05
C ASN A 154 -2.06 17.55 -12.19
N ASN A 155 -1.91 16.48 -13.02
CA ASN A 155 -0.86 16.27 -14.02
C ASN A 155 0.56 16.05 -13.47
N ALA A 156 0.74 15.85 -12.17
CA ALA A 156 2.03 15.40 -11.63
C ALA A 156 2.35 13.97 -12.11
N ARG A 157 3.63 13.62 -12.09
CA ARG A 157 4.13 12.28 -12.37
C ARG A 157 4.61 11.63 -11.08
N GLY A 158 4.52 10.32 -11.03
CA GLY A 158 5.00 9.60 -9.87
C GLY A 158 5.48 8.21 -10.18
N SER A 159 6.11 7.60 -9.21
CA SER A 159 6.40 6.18 -9.22
C SER A 159 6.18 5.56 -7.84
N ILE A 160 5.81 4.29 -7.85
CA ILE A 160 5.85 3.42 -6.68
C ILE A 160 6.74 2.24 -7.04
N TRP A 161 7.74 1.99 -6.21
CA TRP A 161 8.51 0.76 -6.25
C TRP A 161 8.35 0.02 -4.93
N VAL A 162 7.92 -1.24 -5.02
CA VAL A 162 7.79 -2.13 -3.87
C VAL A 162 8.45 -3.46 -4.18
N SER A 163 9.22 -3.97 -3.25
CA SER A 163 9.91 -5.24 -3.42
C SER A 163 10.07 -5.95 -2.08
N SER A 164 9.93 -7.26 -2.08
CA SER A 164 10.36 -8.12 -0.97
C SER A 164 11.63 -8.90 -1.31
N ALA A 165 12.18 -8.69 -2.53
CA ALA A 165 13.41 -9.32 -3.04
C ALA A 165 14.62 -8.38 -3.05
N ALA A 166 14.53 -7.21 -2.41
CA ALA A 166 15.61 -6.23 -2.35
C ALA A 166 16.56 -6.56 -1.18
N THR A 167 17.56 -7.40 -1.42
CA THR A 167 18.57 -7.78 -0.41
C THR A 167 19.22 -6.55 0.21
N GLY A 168 19.28 -6.50 1.55
CA GLY A 168 19.78 -5.35 2.30
C GLY A 168 18.73 -4.27 2.56
N GLY A 169 17.58 -4.33 1.92
CA GLY A 169 16.39 -3.55 2.29
C GLY A 169 15.72 -4.18 3.50
N GLU A 170 15.69 -3.50 4.62
CA GLU A 170 15.03 -4.00 5.84
C GLU A 170 13.57 -3.57 5.89
N ASN A 171 13.31 -2.31 6.17
CA ASN A 171 11.98 -1.69 6.17
C ASN A 171 12.05 -0.30 5.52
N GLY A 172 12.41 -0.27 4.24
CA GLY A 172 12.82 0.92 3.51
C GLY A 172 11.68 1.77 2.97
N LEU A 173 10.54 1.89 3.71
CA LEU A 173 9.47 2.77 3.28
C LEU A 173 9.91 4.23 3.30
N LYS A 174 9.81 4.88 2.17
CA LYS A 174 10.14 6.30 2.01
C LYS A 174 9.26 6.98 0.97
N ILE A 175 9.09 8.28 1.11
CA ILE A 175 8.39 9.13 0.15
C ILE A 175 9.17 10.40 -0.11
N ARG A 176 9.23 10.80 -1.38
CA ARG A 176 9.74 12.10 -1.83
C ARG A 176 8.67 12.81 -2.63
N VAL A 177 8.40 14.06 -2.28
CA VAL A 177 7.44 14.92 -2.97
C VAL A 177 8.18 16.20 -3.42
N TYR A 178 8.17 16.45 -4.72
CA TYR A 178 8.81 17.59 -5.33
C TYR A 178 7.75 18.56 -5.84
N GLY A 179 7.76 19.75 -5.30
CA GLY A 179 6.92 20.86 -5.74
C GLY A 179 7.69 21.89 -6.56
N SER A 180 6.99 22.92 -7.03
CA SER A 180 7.57 24.00 -7.83
C SER A 180 8.46 24.96 -7.02
N LYS A 181 8.44 24.91 -5.69
CA LYS A 181 9.18 25.81 -4.78
C LYS A 181 10.07 25.07 -3.77
N GLY A 182 9.98 23.76 -3.69
CA GLY A 182 10.75 22.95 -2.75
C GLY A 182 10.35 21.50 -2.77
N ALA A 183 10.90 20.73 -1.84
CA ALA A 183 10.63 19.30 -1.72
C ALA A 183 10.49 18.88 -0.26
N VAL A 184 9.83 17.74 -0.06
CA VAL A 184 9.75 17.03 1.22
C VAL A 184 10.20 15.59 0.98
N GLU A 185 11.07 15.12 1.86
CA GLU A 185 11.48 13.72 1.92
C GLU A 185 11.25 13.18 3.33
N TRP A 186 10.71 11.98 3.40
CA TRP A 186 10.61 11.18 4.62
C TRP A 186 11.20 9.80 4.36
N LEU A 187 12.04 9.33 5.31
CA LEU A 187 12.74 8.05 5.29
C LEU A 187 12.38 7.23 6.53
#